data_0c667389d8ecbe2e2a157653e2b34460
#
_entry.id   0c667389d8ecbe2e2a157653e2b34460
#
_cell.length_a   1.000
_cell.length_b   1.000
_cell.length_c   1.000
_cell.angle_alpha   90.00
_cell.angle_beta   90.00
_cell.angle_gamma   90.00
#
_symmetry.space_group_name_H-M   'P 1'
#
loop_
_entity.id
_entity.type
_entity.pdbx_description
1 polymer ?
#
loop_
_entity_poly.entity_id
_entity_poly.type
_entity_poly.pdbx_seq_one_letter_code
_entity_poly.pdbx_strand_id
1 'polypeptide(L)'
;MSTFERNAVVVAIAAAALAACAGQPPAPGQRPAFGAAVSANEIARWDISIPPSGAGLPAGSGDVKRGEAVYVAQCQSCHGPKGAGKPADALVGGAGSLATGKPMRTVGSFWPYATTLFDYTRRAMPLNKPLSLTNDEVYAVTAYVLYLNGIVGENAQMNAQTLPQVKMPNRDGFVDMSRK
;
A
#
# COMPACT_ATOMS: atom_id res chain seq x y z
N MET A 1 -60.33 -43.28 -7.27
CA MET A 1 -59.57 -42.14 -7.88
C MET A 1 -59.16 -42.57 -9.28
N SER A 2 -59.60 -41.83 -10.26
CA SER A 2 -59.22 -42.03 -11.64
C SER A 2 -57.75 -41.69 -11.88
N THR A 3 -57.12 -42.22 -12.92
CA THR A 3 -55.75 -41.90 -13.32
C THR A 3 -55.55 -40.42 -13.55
N PHE A 4 -56.60 -39.72 -13.98
CA PHE A 4 -56.62 -38.30 -14.21
C PHE A 4 -56.51 -37.50 -12.90
N GLU A 5 -57.23 -37.89 -11.84
CA GLU A 5 -57.15 -37.22 -10.52
C GLU A 5 -55.77 -37.43 -9.86
N ARG A 6 -55.16 -38.59 -10.00
CA ARG A 6 -53.81 -38.87 -9.48
C ARG A 6 -52.75 -38.01 -10.17
N ASN A 7 -52.85 -37.88 -11.49
CA ASN A 7 -51.89 -37.04 -12.24
C ASN A 7 -52.05 -35.54 -11.91
N ALA A 8 -53.28 -35.05 -11.71
CA ALA A 8 -53.52 -33.69 -11.29
C ALA A 8 -52.95 -33.38 -9.91
N VAL A 9 -53.05 -34.32 -8.94
CA VAL A 9 -52.47 -34.15 -7.62
C VAL A 9 -50.93 -34.15 -7.65
N VAL A 10 -50.33 -35.00 -8.46
CA VAL A 10 -48.84 -35.05 -8.60
C VAL A 10 -48.32 -33.75 -9.23
N VAL A 11 -48.97 -33.22 -10.25
CA VAL A 11 -48.61 -31.95 -10.89
C VAL A 11 -48.76 -30.79 -9.91
N ALA A 12 -49.79 -30.74 -9.09
CA ALA A 12 -50.01 -29.69 -8.11
C ALA A 12 -48.94 -29.72 -7.00
N ILE A 13 -48.51 -30.89 -6.54
CA ILE A 13 -47.45 -31.05 -5.54
C ILE A 13 -46.09 -30.63 -6.13
N ALA A 14 -45.81 -31.00 -7.38
CA ALA A 14 -44.58 -30.60 -8.05
C ALA A 14 -44.51 -29.08 -8.27
N ALA A 15 -45.61 -28.43 -8.64
CA ALA A 15 -45.68 -26.97 -8.78
C ALA A 15 -45.52 -26.24 -7.45
N ALA A 16 -46.07 -26.74 -6.35
CA ALA A 16 -45.90 -26.21 -5.02
C ALA A 16 -44.44 -26.34 -4.50
N ALA A 17 -43.76 -27.46 -4.81
CA ALA A 17 -42.36 -27.67 -4.46
C ALA A 17 -41.42 -26.74 -5.23
N LEU A 18 -41.68 -26.44 -6.50
CA LEU A 18 -40.94 -25.49 -7.32
C LEU A 18 -41.13 -24.04 -6.84
N ALA A 19 -42.32 -23.68 -6.39
CA ALA A 19 -42.58 -22.33 -5.82
C ALA A 19 -41.87 -22.08 -4.48
N ALA A 20 -41.64 -23.16 -3.68
CA ALA A 20 -40.91 -23.05 -2.42
C ALA A 20 -39.41 -22.84 -2.61
N CYS A 21 -38.82 -23.20 -3.75
CA CYS A 21 -37.44 -22.97 -4.11
C CYS A 21 -37.17 -21.55 -4.69
N ALA A 22 -38.21 -20.83 -5.07
CA ALA A 22 -38.09 -19.43 -5.44
C ALA A 22 -37.97 -18.60 -4.16
N GLY A 23 -36.73 -18.41 -3.70
CA GLY A 23 -36.44 -17.53 -2.55
C GLY A 23 -37.16 -16.19 -2.76
N GLN A 24 -37.88 -15.73 -1.75
CA GLN A 24 -38.53 -14.41 -1.80
C GLN A 24 -37.48 -13.35 -2.14
N PRO A 25 -37.70 -12.51 -3.15
CA PRO A 25 -36.82 -11.38 -3.38
C PRO A 25 -36.77 -10.51 -2.11
N PRO A 26 -35.60 -10.02 -1.70
CA PRO A 26 -35.49 -9.13 -0.54
C PRO A 26 -36.42 -7.93 -0.72
N ALA A 27 -37.12 -7.54 0.33
CA ALA A 27 -37.99 -6.36 0.31
C ALA A 27 -37.25 -5.13 -0.21
N PRO A 28 -37.88 -4.22 -0.99
CA PRO A 28 -37.23 -3.01 -1.50
C PRO A 28 -36.60 -2.24 -0.35
N GLY A 29 -35.29 -2.06 -0.38
CA GLY A 29 -34.50 -1.37 0.67
C GLY A 29 -33.77 -2.26 1.66
N GLN A 30 -34.01 -3.56 1.69
CA GLN A 30 -33.22 -4.49 2.52
C GLN A 30 -31.94 -4.89 1.79
N ARG A 31 -30.81 -4.28 2.19
CA ARG A 31 -29.48 -4.71 1.73
C ARG A 31 -29.16 -6.07 2.35
N PRO A 32 -28.58 -7.00 1.61
CA PRO A 32 -28.07 -8.25 2.20
C PRO A 32 -27.16 -7.91 3.38
N ALA A 33 -27.41 -8.48 4.54
CA ALA A 33 -26.56 -8.32 5.72
C ALA A 33 -25.35 -9.28 5.60
N PHE A 34 -24.34 -8.86 4.82
CA PHE A 34 -23.08 -9.59 4.74
C PHE A 34 -22.09 -9.04 5.76
N GLY A 35 -21.45 -9.93 6.51
CA GLY A 35 -20.43 -9.61 7.49
C GLY A 35 -20.98 -9.02 8.79
N ALA A 36 -20.07 -8.64 9.66
CA ALA A 36 -20.36 -7.94 10.91
C ALA A 36 -19.75 -6.54 10.88
N ALA A 37 -20.36 -5.58 11.57
CA ALA A 37 -19.78 -4.25 11.74
C ALA A 37 -18.47 -4.36 12.51
N VAL A 38 -17.40 -3.76 11.96
CA VAL A 38 -16.07 -3.73 12.57
C VAL A 38 -15.94 -2.46 13.42
N SER A 39 -15.35 -2.56 14.61
CA SER A 39 -15.15 -1.41 15.50
C SER A 39 -14.11 -0.43 14.93
N ALA A 40 -14.24 0.86 15.27
CA ALA A 40 -13.26 1.87 14.87
C ALA A 40 -11.83 1.54 15.33
N ASN A 41 -11.68 0.93 16.52
CA ASN A 41 -10.38 0.50 17.03
C ASN A 41 -9.76 -0.65 16.21
N GLU A 42 -10.59 -1.52 15.69
CA GLU A 42 -10.12 -2.60 14.81
C GLU A 42 -9.72 -2.06 13.44
N ILE A 43 -10.50 -1.15 12.87
CA ILE A 43 -10.16 -0.45 11.62
C ILE A 43 -8.82 0.28 11.77
N ALA A 44 -8.61 1.03 12.86
CA ALA A 44 -7.39 1.81 13.11
C ALA A 44 -6.11 0.96 13.15
N ARG A 45 -6.20 -0.33 13.47
CA ARG A 45 -5.04 -1.25 13.44
C ARG A 45 -4.58 -1.59 12.03
N TRP A 46 -5.46 -1.45 11.04
CA TRP A 46 -5.20 -1.76 9.62
C TRP A 46 -5.09 -0.50 8.77
N ASP A 47 -5.70 0.59 9.21
CA ASP A 47 -5.66 1.88 8.51
C ASP A 47 -4.38 2.64 8.88
N ILE A 48 -3.25 2.13 8.38
CA ILE A 48 -1.92 2.67 8.62
C ILE A 48 -1.29 3.31 7.38
N SER A 49 -2.05 3.45 6.30
CA SER A 49 -1.58 4.03 5.04
C SER A 49 -1.29 5.52 5.19
N ILE A 50 -0.18 5.97 4.63
CA ILE A 50 0.25 7.36 4.66
C ILE A 50 0.07 7.99 3.28
N PRO A 51 -0.84 8.95 3.11
CA PRO A 51 -1.02 9.64 1.84
C PRO A 51 0.15 10.59 1.53
N PRO A 52 0.23 11.13 0.30
CA PRO A 52 1.24 12.10 -0.08
C PRO A 52 1.36 13.33 0.84
N SER A 53 0.25 13.75 1.45
CA SER A 53 0.22 14.86 2.42
C SER A 53 0.94 14.57 3.73
N GLY A 54 1.22 13.29 4.04
CA GLY A 54 1.78 12.86 5.32
C GLY A 54 0.76 12.76 6.45
N ALA A 55 -0.54 12.86 6.16
CA ALA A 55 -1.57 12.62 7.17
C ALA A 55 -1.42 11.21 7.76
N GLY A 56 -1.50 11.08 9.09
CA GLY A 56 -1.34 9.79 9.76
C GLY A 56 0.11 9.32 9.95
N LEU A 57 1.12 10.13 9.60
CA LEU A 57 2.50 9.83 9.95
C LEU A 57 2.64 9.64 11.47
N PRO A 58 3.19 8.51 11.93
CA PRO A 58 3.31 8.23 13.35
C PRO A 58 4.37 9.11 14.02
N ALA A 59 4.29 9.24 15.34
CA ALA A 59 5.37 9.82 16.12
C ALA A 59 6.66 9.03 15.95
N GLY A 60 7.79 9.75 15.91
CA GLY A 60 9.13 9.18 15.74
C GLY A 60 10.01 10.08 14.91
N SER A 61 11.29 9.74 14.83
CA SER A 61 12.28 10.45 14.02
C SER A 61 13.50 9.58 13.72
N GLY A 62 14.21 9.92 12.64
CA GLY A 62 15.47 9.27 12.30
C GLY A 62 16.33 10.13 11.40
N ASP A 63 17.64 9.99 11.56
CA ASP A 63 18.64 10.68 10.76
C ASP A 63 19.35 9.73 9.78
N VAL A 64 20.15 10.31 8.89
CA VAL A 64 20.90 9.58 7.85
C VAL A 64 21.85 8.54 8.44
N LYS A 65 22.57 8.88 9.52
CA LYS A 65 23.55 7.99 10.13
C LYS A 65 22.92 6.75 10.75
N ARG A 66 21.83 6.93 11.51
CA ARG A 66 21.04 5.82 12.03
C ARG A 66 20.43 5.00 10.89
N GLY A 67 19.98 5.68 9.83
CA GLY A 67 19.41 5.07 8.63
C GLY A 67 20.39 4.17 7.89
N GLU A 68 21.67 4.53 7.83
CA GLU A 68 22.73 3.66 7.29
C GLU A 68 22.83 2.36 8.06
N ALA A 69 22.86 2.42 9.39
CA ALA A 69 22.93 1.22 10.23
C ALA A 69 21.72 0.30 10.03
N VAL A 70 20.50 0.86 9.97
CA VAL A 70 19.27 0.11 9.67
C VAL A 70 19.34 -0.51 8.27
N TYR A 71 19.78 0.27 7.28
CA TYR A 71 19.91 -0.20 5.90
C TYR A 71 20.85 -1.39 5.76
N VAL A 72 22.03 -1.31 6.35
CA VAL A 72 23.01 -2.40 6.34
C VAL A 72 22.46 -3.66 6.99
N ALA A 73 21.75 -3.53 8.10
CA ALA A 73 21.21 -4.65 8.85
C ALA A 73 19.97 -5.31 8.19
N GLN A 74 19.11 -4.54 7.54
CA GLN A 74 17.77 -5.00 7.15
C GLN A 74 17.50 -4.96 5.63
N CYS A 75 18.25 -4.18 4.85
CA CYS A 75 17.92 -3.89 3.46
C CYS A 75 19.01 -4.31 2.47
N GLN A 76 20.27 -4.18 2.86
CA GLN A 76 21.43 -4.32 1.97
C GLN A 76 21.55 -5.71 1.35
N SER A 77 21.14 -6.76 2.06
CA SER A 77 21.20 -8.14 1.53
C SER A 77 20.40 -8.34 0.25
N CYS A 78 19.31 -7.56 0.09
CA CYS A 78 18.46 -7.60 -1.10
C CYS A 78 18.74 -6.45 -2.06
N HIS A 79 18.86 -5.21 -1.56
CA HIS A 79 19.01 -4.01 -2.38
C HIS A 79 20.45 -3.61 -2.69
N GLY A 80 21.42 -4.42 -2.27
CA GLY A 80 22.84 -4.21 -2.52
C GLY A 80 23.46 -3.07 -1.70
N PRO A 81 24.79 -2.95 -1.69
CA PRO A 81 25.48 -1.86 -1.04
C PRO A 81 25.00 -0.50 -1.57
N LYS A 82 24.67 0.42 -0.66
CA LYS A 82 24.20 1.79 -0.99
C LYS A 82 23.03 1.83 -1.99
N GLY A 83 22.19 0.81 -1.97
CA GLY A 83 21.00 0.79 -2.84
C GLY A 83 21.24 0.52 -4.31
N ALA A 84 22.39 -0.07 -4.66
CA ALA A 84 22.77 -0.33 -6.05
C ALA A 84 21.96 -1.43 -6.75
N GLY A 85 21.15 -2.17 -5.99
CA GLY A 85 20.35 -3.29 -6.48
C GLY A 85 21.06 -4.64 -6.38
N LYS A 86 20.31 -5.69 -6.68
CA LYS A 86 20.66 -7.11 -6.70
C LYS A 86 20.72 -7.75 -5.30
N PRO A 87 19.91 -8.83 -5.11
CA PRO A 87 18.98 -9.42 -6.10
C PRO A 87 17.72 -8.60 -6.37
N ALA A 88 17.30 -7.71 -5.44
CA ALA A 88 16.16 -6.82 -5.65
C ALA A 88 16.53 -5.57 -6.46
N ASP A 89 15.51 -4.81 -6.86
CA ASP A 89 15.68 -3.59 -7.63
C ASP A 89 16.54 -2.54 -6.92
N ALA A 90 17.25 -1.74 -7.72
CA ALA A 90 18.01 -0.60 -7.22
C ALA A 90 17.09 0.45 -6.61
N LEU A 91 17.50 1.01 -5.48
CA LEU A 91 16.83 2.11 -4.80
C LEU A 91 17.43 3.47 -5.17
N VAL A 92 18.61 3.47 -5.76
CA VAL A 92 19.44 4.65 -6.01
C VAL A 92 19.79 4.78 -7.49
N GLY A 93 19.89 6.02 -7.96
CA GLY A 93 20.30 6.35 -9.32
C GLY A 93 19.12 6.67 -10.24
N GLY A 94 19.38 6.71 -11.55
CA GLY A 94 18.38 6.94 -12.57
C GLY A 94 17.86 8.38 -12.68
N ALA A 95 18.41 9.34 -11.95
CA ALA A 95 18.01 10.74 -12.06
C ALA A 95 18.14 11.22 -13.52
N GLY A 96 17.06 11.83 -14.05
CA GLY A 96 16.98 12.28 -15.46
C GLY A 96 16.80 11.18 -16.50
N SER A 97 16.80 9.90 -16.13
CA SER A 97 16.72 8.80 -17.09
C SER A 97 15.31 8.53 -17.64
N LEU A 98 14.25 9.00 -16.99
CA LEU A 98 12.88 8.63 -17.33
C LEU A 98 12.45 9.04 -18.73
N ALA A 99 13.02 10.12 -19.27
CA ALA A 99 12.78 10.60 -20.64
C ALA A 99 13.72 9.98 -21.68
N THR A 100 14.57 9.03 -21.31
CA THR A 100 15.54 8.40 -22.22
C THR A 100 15.05 7.06 -22.74
N GLY A 101 15.76 6.49 -23.72
CA GLY A 101 15.50 5.13 -24.23
C GLY A 101 15.79 3.99 -23.21
N LYS A 102 16.36 4.33 -22.04
CA LYS A 102 16.70 3.36 -20.96
C LYS A 102 16.29 3.94 -19.60
N PRO A 103 14.98 4.05 -19.31
CA PRO A 103 14.52 4.59 -18.05
C PRO A 103 14.86 3.67 -16.88
N MET A 104 15.44 4.22 -15.83
CA MET A 104 15.72 3.51 -14.58
C MET A 104 14.83 4.07 -13.48
N ARG A 105 13.90 3.25 -12.98
CA ARG A 105 12.91 3.63 -11.95
C ARG A 105 13.43 3.31 -10.56
N THR A 106 13.81 4.35 -9.83
CA THR A 106 14.30 4.24 -8.45
C THR A 106 13.57 5.24 -7.57
N VAL A 107 13.92 5.28 -6.28
CA VAL A 107 13.43 6.32 -5.37
C VAL A 107 13.85 7.71 -5.88
N GLY A 108 15.08 7.84 -6.38
CA GLY A 108 15.64 9.12 -6.82
C GLY A 108 15.16 9.61 -8.20
N SER A 109 14.59 8.74 -9.01
CA SER A 109 14.17 9.08 -10.36
C SER A 109 12.67 9.07 -10.57
N PHE A 110 11.93 8.16 -9.92
CA PHE A 110 10.54 7.86 -10.25
C PHE A 110 9.54 8.26 -9.17
N TRP A 111 9.88 8.10 -7.90
CA TRP A 111 8.93 8.29 -6.80
C TRP A 111 8.61 9.77 -6.58
N PRO A 112 7.31 10.16 -6.58
CA PRO A 112 6.93 11.58 -6.48
C PRO A 112 6.87 12.14 -5.06
N TYR A 113 6.81 11.26 -4.04
CA TYR A 113 6.65 11.67 -2.63
C TYR A 113 7.54 10.86 -1.70
N ALA A 114 8.23 11.53 -0.79
CA ALA A 114 9.02 10.88 0.25
C ALA A 114 8.13 10.15 1.27
N THR A 115 6.91 10.64 1.49
CA THR A 115 5.90 9.97 2.32
C THR A 115 5.49 8.60 1.78
N THR A 116 5.47 8.42 0.46
CA THR A 116 5.24 7.13 -0.18
C THR A 116 6.38 6.14 0.10
N LEU A 117 7.63 6.61 0.13
CA LEU A 117 8.77 5.77 0.51
C LEU A 117 8.63 5.29 1.94
N PHE A 118 8.29 6.18 2.87
CA PHE A 118 8.03 5.83 4.27
C PHE A 118 6.89 4.80 4.39
N ASP A 119 5.75 5.08 3.75
CA ASP A 119 4.57 4.22 3.78
C ASP A 119 4.87 2.81 3.28
N TYR A 120 5.50 2.71 2.12
CA TYR A 120 5.87 1.43 1.53
C TYR A 120 6.88 0.66 2.40
N THR A 121 7.90 1.35 2.90
CA THR A 121 8.89 0.73 3.79
C THR A 121 8.25 0.22 5.06
N ARG A 122 7.39 1.01 5.71
CA ARG A 122 6.70 0.63 6.94
C ARG A 122 5.84 -0.61 6.77
N ARG A 123 5.07 -0.67 5.68
CA ARG A 123 4.07 -1.71 5.46
C ARG A 123 4.62 -2.98 4.82
N ALA A 124 5.63 -2.87 3.96
CA ALA A 124 6.05 -3.96 3.08
C ALA A 124 7.52 -4.39 3.25
N MET A 125 8.38 -3.57 3.89
CA MET A 125 9.80 -3.85 4.02
C MET A 125 10.25 -4.00 5.48
N PRO A 126 11.23 -4.90 5.76
CA PRO A 126 11.82 -5.89 4.86
C PRO A 126 10.82 -6.93 4.38
N LEU A 127 10.91 -7.37 3.12
CA LEU A 127 9.93 -8.27 2.50
C LEU A 127 9.70 -9.58 3.28
N ASN A 128 10.74 -10.10 3.93
CA ASN A 128 10.67 -11.32 4.73
C ASN A 128 10.14 -11.08 6.16
N LYS A 129 9.98 -9.81 6.58
CA LYS A 129 9.45 -9.40 7.90
C LYS A 129 8.69 -8.07 7.79
N PRO A 130 7.56 -8.01 7.07
CA PRO A 130 6.75 -6.79 6.98
C PRO A 130 6.34 -6.30 8.36
N LEU A 131 6.20 -4.98 8.53
CA LEU A 131 5.79 -4.34 9.79
C LEU A 131 6.74 -4.56 10.99
N SER A 132 7.97 -5.01 10.77
CA SER A 132 8.92 -5.30 11.85
C SER A 132 9.77 -4.11 12.29
N LEU A 133 9.90 -3.08 11.46
CA LEU A 133 10.66 -1.89 11.80
C LEU A 133 9.86 -0.96 12.72
N THR A 134 10.54 -0.38 13.69
CA THR A 134 9.98 0.71 14.49
C THR A 134 9.79 1.97 13.65
N ASN A 135 8.91 2.89 14.08
CA ASN A 135 8.70 4.15 13.36
C ASN A 135 10.01 4.93 13.16
N ASP A 136 10.86 4.95 14.20
CA ASP A 136 12.18 5.61 14.13
C ASP A 136 13.10 4.98 13.09
N GLU A 137 13.11 3.66 13.01
CA GLU A 137 13.92 2.95 12.00
C GLU A 137 13.39 3.23 10.58
N VAL A 138 12.07 3.30 10.40
CA VAL A 138 11.48 3.66 9.10
C VAL A 138 11.83 5.10 8.71
N TYR A 139 11.76 6.07 9.64
CA TYR A 139 12.21 7.44 9.38
C TYR A 139 13.70 7.49 9.05
N ALA A 140 14.52 6.77 9.81
CA ALA A 140 15.97 6.75 9.63
C ALA A 140 16.36 6.16 8.27
N VAL A 141 15.85 4.97 7.90
CA VAL A 141 16.18 4.37 6.61
C VAL A 141 15.62 5.17 5.44
N THR A 142 14.47 5.84 5.62
CA THR A 142 13.93 6.78 4.64
C THR A 142 14.90 7.95 4.44
N ALA A 143 15.41 8.55 5.53
CA ALA A 143 16.42 9.62 5.45
C ALA A 143 17.68 9.17 4.70
N TYR A 144 18.17 7.97 4.99
CA TYR A 144 19.37 7.42 4.34
C TYR A 144 19.17 7.17 2.85
N VAL A 145 18.05 6.58 2.43
CA VAL A 145 17.76 6.33 1.01
C VAL A 145 17.60 7.66 0.24
N LEU A 146 16.96 8.66 0.85
CA LEU A 146 16.87 10.01 0.27
C LEU A 146 18.25 10.66 0.14
N TYR A 147 19.12 10.51 1.15
CA TYR A 147 20.51 11.00 1.12
C TYR A 147 21.32 10.32 0.00
N LEU A 148 21.26 9.01 -0.10
CA LEU A 148 21.95 8.26 -1.17
C LEU A 148 21.57 8.72 -2.58
N ASN A 149 20.36 9.26 -2.75
CA ASN A 149 19.88 9.83 -4.01
C ASN A 149 20.18 11.33 -4.14
N GLY A 150 20.90 11.95 -3.21
CA GLY A 150 21.22 13.37 -3.22
C GLY A 150 20.01 14.31 -3.02
N ILE A 151 18.89 13.79 -2.52
CA ILE A 151 17.65 14.55 -2.31
C ILE A 151 17.70 15.35 -1.01
N VAL A 152 18.37 14.83 0.01
CA VAL A 152 18.59 15.50 1.29
C VAL A 152 20.08 15.47 1.67
N GLY A 153 20.50 16.37 2.56
CA GLY A 153 21.87 16.41 3.04
C GLY A 153 22.15 15.37 4.12
N GLU A 154 23.44 15.14 4.41
CA GLU A 154 23.93 14.15 5.38
C GLU A 154 23.37 14.36 6.81
N ASN A 155 23.13 15.61 7.21
CA ASN A 155 22.58 15.93 8.52
C ASN A 155 21.05 15.97 8.57
N ALA A 156 20.37 15.48 7.53
CA ALA A 156 18.92 15.50 7.47
C ALA A 156 18.30 14.57 8.52
N GLN A 157 17.26 15.05 9.18
CA GLN A 157 16.42 14.29 10.10
C GLN A 157 15.00 14.27 9.57
N MET A 158 14.45 13.06 9.47
CA MET A 158 13.06 12.83 9.05
C MET A 158 12.17 12.57 10.26
N ASN A 159 10.99 13.17 10.23
CA ASN A 159 9.90 12.98 11.18
C ASN A 159 8.57 13.38 10.49
N ALA A 160 7.47 13.36 11.23
CA ALA A 160 6.14 13.67 10.69
C ALA A 160 6.02 15.10 10.10
N GLN A 161 6.85 16.05 10.55
CA GLN A 161 6.84 17.44 10.08
C GLN A 161 7.77 17.64 8.87
N THR A 162 8.96 17.03 8.87
CA THR A 162 9.97 17.29 7.83
C THR A 162 9.79 16.41 6.60
N LEU A 163 9.32 15.17 6.75
CA LEU A 163 9.19 14.22 5.64
C LEU A 163 8.24 14.70 4.53
N PRO A 164 7.05 15.26 4.79
CA PRO A 164 6.16 15.75 3.73
C PRO A 164 6.72 16.95 2.96
N GLN A 165 7.73 17.62 3.51
CA GLN A 165 8.37 18.82 2.93
C GLN A 165 9.47 18.49 1.93
N VAL A 166 9.90 17.22 1.86
CA VAL A 166 10.94 16.78 0.94
C VAL A 166 10.47 16.94 -0.52
N LYS A 167 11.26 17.66 -1.29
CA LYS A 167 11.00 17.87 -2.73
C LYS A 167 11.63 16.75 -3.53
N MET A 168 10.80 15.80 -3.95
CA MET A 168 11.26 14.69 -4.79
C MET A 168 11.49 15.16 -6.24
N PRO A 169 12.52 14.64 -6.94
CA PRO A 169 12.84 15.04 -8.32
C PRO A 169 11.69 14.83 -9.31
N ASN A 170 10.87 13.81 -9.11
CA ASN A 170 9.74 13.48 -9.99
C ASN A 170 8.38 13.92 -9.41
N ARG A 171 8.36 14.95 -8.56
CA ARG A 171 7.14 15.44 -7.89
C ARG A 171 5.99 15.70 -8.87
N ASP A 172 6.31 16.30 -10.00
CA ASP A 172 5.35 16.78 -10.99
C ASP A 172 5.40 15.98 -12.29
N GLY A 173 6.09 14.82 -12.29
CA GLY A 173 6.31 14.00 -13.49
C GLY A 173 5.15 13.07 -13.86
N PHE A 174 4.10 12.99 -13.04
CA PHE A 174 2.92 12.17 -13.33
C PHE A 174 1.81 13.00 -13.96
N VAL A 175 1.29 12.53 -15.09
CA VAL A 175 0.14 13.13 -15.78
C VAL A 175 -1.13 12.38 -15.37
N ASP A 176 -2.10 13.11 -14.85
CA ASP A 176 -3.43 12.57 -14.54
C ASP A 176 -4.23 12.38 -15.85
N MET A 177 -4.36 11.13 -16.29
CA MET A 177 -5.07 10.77 -17.51
C MET A 177 -6.60 10.68 -17.31
N SER A 178 -7.10 10.77 -16.08
CA SER A 178 -8.54 10.73 -15.80
C SER A 178 -9.27 12.04 -16.14
N ARG A 179 -8.53 13.11 -16.38
CA ARG A 179 -9.04 14.47 -16.66
C ARG A 179 -9.05 14.82 -18.15
N LYS A 180 -9.08 13.83 -19.05
CA LYS A 180 -9.24 14.06 -20.50
C LYS A 180 -10.69 13.96 -20.90
#